data_cdea2f0011b90bf620158f3f286427fa
#
_entry.id   cdea2f0011b90bf620158f3f286427fa
#
_cell.length_a   1.000
_cell.length_b   1.000
_cell.length_c   1.000
_cell.angle_alpha   90.00
_cell.angle_beta   90.00
_cell.angle_gamma   90.00
#
_symmetry.space_group_name_H-M   'P 1'
#
loop_
_entity.id
_entity.type
_entity.pdbx_description
1 polymer ?
#
loop_
_entity_poly.entity_id
_entity_poly.type
_entity_poly.pdbx_seq_one_letter_code
_entity_poly.pdbx_strand_id
1 'polypeptide(L)'
;MRSDVVFNDKGEISGIAVEWTFDDNYTQTALDGLDTNGDGVYSQSELDPLTQENMKSLKDYNYFVVPRVNGKVVAINDPEEYGQIYSNSKLELHFTVPLATPVNPRTSEFTYKIYDPEFFIAMDYVQEDPVGVVGDLPQGCHLEVKPVVSDQQLDQTRQMLSTKGTDWKPPEDEDFGGMFAQPTLVMCSK
;
A
#
# COMPACT_ATOMS: atom_id res chain seq x y z
N MET A 1 6.74 4.27 2.08
CA MET A 1 5.35 4.06 2.51
C MET A 1 5.27 3.52 3.93
N ARG A 2 4.16 3.71 4.58
CA ARG A 2 3.76 3.10 5.84
C ARG A 2 2.38 2.48 5.66
N SER A 3 2.03 1.47 6.46
CA SER A 3 0.67 0.93 6.50
C SER A 3 0.27 0.54 7.91
N ASP A 4 -1.01 0.64 8.23
CA ASP A 4 -1.55 0.23 9.52
C ASP A 4 -2.68 -0.79 9.29
N VAL A 5 -2.71 -1.82 10.13
CA VAL A 5 -3.81 -2.79 10.15
C VAL A 5 -4.96 -2.20 10.96
N VAL A 6 -6.13 -2.10 10.35
CA VAL A 6 -7.32 -1.54 10.99
C VAL A 6 -8.12 -2.65 11.66
N PHE A 7 -8.33 -2.51 12.97
CA PHE A 7 -9.16 -3.41 13.78
C PHE A 7 -10.49 -2.77 14.14
N ASN A 8 -11.57 -3.54 14.05
CA ASN A 8 -12.88 -3.14 14.53
C ASN A 8 -13.03 -3.41 16.05
N ASP A 9 -14.15 -2.98 16.62
CA ASP A 9 -14.45 -3.16 18.07
C ASP A 9 -14.54 -4.62 18.52
N LYS A 10 -14.60 -5.58 17.59
CA LYS A 10 -14.59 -7.01 17.86
C LYS A 10 -13.18 -7.62 17.83
N GLY A 11 -12.16 -6.80 17.55
CA GLY A 11 -10.79 -7.27 17.34
C GLY A 11 -10.58 -8.04 16.04
N GLU A 12 -11.43 -7.82 15.03
CA GLU A 12 -11.29 -8.37 13.69
C GLU A 12 -10.60 -7.36 12.81
N ILE A 13 -9.77 -7.82 11.88
CA ILE A 13 -9.15 -6.99 10.86
C ILE A 13 -10.23 -6.56 9.88
N SER A 14 -10.47 -5.26 9.80
CA SER A 14 -11.51 -4.65 8.95
C SER A 14 -10.96 -3.91 7.73
N GLY A 15 -9.65 -3.61 7.72
CA GLY A 15 -9.05 -2.87 6.61
C GLY A 15 -7.54 -2.71 6.76
N ILE A 16 -6.96 -2.01 5.80
CA ILE A 16 -5.56 -1.63 5.75
C ILE A 16 -5.50 -0.14 5.44
N ALA A 17 -5.00 0.67 6.37
CA ALA A 17 -4.70 2.08 6.13
C ALA A 17 -3.31 2.17 5.51
N VAL A 18 -3.17 3.02 4.50
CA VAL A 18 -1.94 3.21 3.72
C VAL A 18 -1.58 4.68 3.71
N GLU A 19 -0.29 4.95 3.89
CA GLU A 19 0.30 6.27 3.77
C GLU A 19 1.49 6.20 2.80
N TRP A 20 1.39 6.93 1.70
CA TRP A 20 2.44 7.02 0.69
C TRP A 20 3.04 8.41 0.69
N THR A 21 4.34 8.48 0.94
CA THR A 21 5.13 9.70 0.74
C THR A 21 5.77 9.61 -0.63
N PHE A 22 5.47 10.54 -1.50
CA PHE A 22 6.01 10.60 -2.85
C PHE A 22 7.43 11.16 -2.87
N ASP A 23 8.19 10.77 -3.91
CA ASP A 23 9.51 11.35 -4.15
C ASP A 23 9.44 12.83 -4.58
N ASP A 24 10.61 13.47 -4.62
CA ASP A 24 10.70 14.91 -4.94
C ASP A 24 10.23 15.21 -6.36
N ASN A 25 10.54 14.35 -7.33
CA ASN A 25 10.21 14.59 -8.73
C ASN A 25 8.69 14.50 -8.95
N TYR A 26 8.07 13.45 -8.42
CA TYR A 26 6.61 13.33 -8.47
C TYR A 26 5.93 14.46 -7.72
N THR A 27 6.37 14.76 -6.50
CA THR A 27 5.82 15.85 -5.69
C THR A 27 5.84 17.17 -6.44
N GLN A 28 6.98 17.55 -7.01
CA GLN A 28 7.11 18.80 -7.76
C GLN A 28 6.21 18.84 -9.00
N THR A 29 6.15 17.74 -9.75
CA THR A 29 5.34 17.67 -10.97
C THR A 29 3.85 17.68 -10.64
N ALA A 30 3.44 16.95 -9.60
CA ALA A 30 2.04 16.84 -9.21
C ALA A 30 1.47 18.14 -8.63
N LEU A 31 2.30 18.96 -8.01
CA LEU A 31 1.91 20.25 -7.42
C LEU A 31 1.95 21.41 -8.41
N ASP A 32 2.49 21.21 -9.62
CA ASP A 32 2.60 22.28 -10.60
C ASP A 32 1.21 22.84 -10.97
N GLY A 33 1.04 24.15 -10.73
CA GLY A 33 -0.21 24.86 -11.00
C GLY A 33 -1.34 24.63 -9.99
N LEU A 34 -1.13 23.90 -8.90
CA LEU A 34 -2.17 23.69 -7.87
C LEU A 34 -2.28 24.85 -6.86
N ASP A 35 -1.22 25.60 -6.63
CA ASP A 35 -1.29 26.83 -5.82
C ASP A 35 -2.02 27.93 -6.59
N THR A 36 -3.34 27.90 -6.53
CA THR A 36 -4.21 28.75 -7.34
C THR A 36 -4.30 30.19 -6.80
N ASN A 37 -4.05 30.37 -5.51
CA ASN A 37 -4.08 31.68 -4.87
C ASN A 37 -2.70 32.34 -4.76
N GLY A 38 -1.61 31.58 -5.04
CA GLY A 38 -0.24 32.06 -5.06
C GLY A 38 0.34 32.37 -3.66
N ASP A 39 -0.18 31.72 -2.60
CA ASP A 39 0.27 31.97 -1.22
C ASP A 39 1.43 31.05 -0.79
N GLY A 40 1.81 30.07 -1.62
CA GLY A 40 2.89 29.13 -1.35
C GLY A 40 2.48 27.98 -0.41
N VAL A 41 1.18 27.86 -0.08
CA VAL A 41 0.62 26.81 0.74
C VAL A 41 -0.39 26.02 -0.08
N TYR A 42 -0.35 24.70 -0.03
CA TYR A 42 -1.33 23.87 -0.71
C TYR A 42 -2.47 23.52 0.24
N SER A 43 -3.57 24.22 0.09
CA SER A 43 -4.79 23.95 0.87
C SER A 43 -5.44 22.64 0.44
N GLN A 44 -6.29 22.08 1.30
CA GLN A 44 -7.05 20.86 0.97
C GLN A 44 -7.87 21.03 -0.31
N SER A 45 -8.51 22.19 -0.50
CA SER A 45 -9.31 22.49 -1.70
C SER A 45 -8.50 22.53 -2.99
N GLU A 46 -7.20 22.82 -2.91
CA GLU A 46 -6.29 22.81 -4.05
C GLU A 46 -5.76 21.40 -4.33
N LEU A 47 -5.61 20.56 -3.30
CA LEU A 47 -5.19 19.16 -3.44
C LEU A 47 -6.34 18.20 -3.79
N ASP A 48 -7.59 18.51 -3.46
CA ASP A 48 -8.73 17.62 -3.65
C ASP A 48 -8.91 17.12 -5.11
N PRO A 49 -8.76 17.94 -6.15
CA PRO A 49 -8.88 17.45 -7.53
C PRO A 49 -7.84 16.38 -7.87
N LEU A 50 -6.58 16.60 -7.47
CA LEU A 50 -5.49 15.63 -7.65
C LEU A 50 -5.75 14.35 -6.85
N THR A 51 -6.22 14.50 -5.61
CA THR A 51 -6.57 13.37 -4.74
C THR A 51 -7.62 12.47 -5.37
N GLN A 52 -8.70 13.06 -5.89
CA GLN A 52 -9.79 12.32 -6.54
C GLN A 52 -9.31 11.61 -7.81
N GLU A 53 -8.47 12.25 -8.61
CA GLU A 53 -7.90 11.64 -9.82
C GLU A 53 -6.99 10.44 -9.47
N ASN A 54 -6.12 10.61 -8.48
CA ASN A 54 -5.27 9.53 -8.00
C ASN A 54 -6.09 8.34 -7.48
N MET A 55 -7.08 8.58 -6.62
CA MET A 55 -7.92 7.51 -6.08
C MET A 55 -8.73 6.79 -7.17
N LYS A 56 -9.21 7.52 -8.17
CA LYS A 56 -9.90 6.93 -9.31
C LYS A 56 -8.97 6.02 -10.12
N SER A 57 -7.74 6.45 -10.37
CA SER A 57 -6.75 5.65 -11.11
C SER A 57 -6.30 4.42 -10.32
N LEU A 58 -6.11 4.56 -9.00
CA LEU A 58 -5.70 3.47 -8.12
C LEU A 58 -6.73 2.35 -8.00
N LYS A 59 -8.01 2.66 -8.21
CA LYS A 59 -9.08 1.67 -8.17
C LYS A 59 -8.87 0.52 -9.15
N ASP A 60 -8.40 0.81 -10.36
CA ASP A 60 -8.17 -0.19 -11.42
C ASP A 60 -7.04 -1.17 -11.04
N TYR A 61 -6.19 -0.80 -10.07
CA TYR A 61 -5.09 -1.59 -9.54
C TYR A 61 -5.34 -2.14 -8.14
N ASN A 62 -6.61 -2.14 -7.67
CA ASN A 62 -6.97 -2.52 -6.29
C ASN A 62 -6.13 -1.75 -5.25
N TYR A 63 -5.86 -0.47 -5.51
CA TYR A 63 -5.07 0.39 -4.62
C TYR A 63 -3.68 -0.17 -4.29
N PHE A 64 -3.16 -1.07 -5.13
CA PHE A 64 -1.92 -1.83 -4.95
C PHE A 64 -1.88 -2.69 -3.67
N VAL A 65 -3.00 -2.89 -3.01
CA VAL A 65 -3.12 -3.66 -1.77
C VAL A 65 -3.67 -5.05 -2.07
N VAL A 66 -2.91 -6.08 -1.70
CA VAL A 66 -3.25 -7.49 -1.94
C VAL A 66 -3.35 -8.25 -0.63
N PRO A 67 -4.52 -8.23 0.05
CA PRO A 67 -4.74 -8.98 1.27
C PRO A 67 -5.02 -10.46 1.00
N ARG A 68 -4.55 -11.33 1.91
CA ARG A 68 -4.74 -12.78 1.84
C ARG A 68 -5.19 -13.34 3.17
N VAL A 69 -6.12 -14.27 3.12
CA VAL A 69 -6.57 -15.08 4.25
C VAL A 69 -6.27 -16.54 3.96
N ASN A 70 -5.50 -17.19 4.82
CA ASN A 70 -5.05 -18.57 4.62
C ASN A 70 -4.43 -18.78 3.21
N GLY A 71 -3.61 -17.81 2.78
CA GLY A 71 -2.92 -17.81 1.49
C GLY A 71 -3.78 -17.39 0.27
N LYS A 72 -5.09 -17.20 0.41
CA LYS A 72 -6.00 -16.83 -0.70
C LYS A 72 -6.27 -15.34 -0.69
N VAL A 73 -6.18 -14.69 -1.84
CA VAL A 73 -6.57 -13.29 -2.00
C VAL A 73 -8.04 -13.12 -1.61
N VAL A 74 -8.31 -12.08 -0.84
CA VAL A 74 -9.66 -11.71 -0.41
C VAL A 74 -10.10 -10.39 -0.99
N ALA A 75 -11.39 -10.21 -1.15
CA ALA A 75 -11.97 -9.01 -1.73
C ALA A 75 -11.84 -7.81 -0.79
N ILE A 76 -11.68 -6.65 -1.39
CA ILE A 76 -11.66 -5.34 -0.75
C ILE A 76 -12.81 -4.49 -1.28
N ASN A 77 -13.14 -3.44 -0.55
CA ASN A 77 -14.05 -2.39 -0.98
C ASN A 77 -13.27 -1.11 -1.31
N ASP A 78 -13.92 -0.20 -2.02
CA ASP A 78 -13.35 1.10 -2.30
C ASP A 78 -13.14 1.90 -1.01
N PRO A 79 -12.01 2.62 -0.85
CA PRO A 79 -11.81 3.57 0.23
C PRO A 79 -12.88 4.67 0.24
N GLU A 80 -13.46 4.92 1.41
CA GLU A 80 -14.36 6.04 1.66
C GLU A 80 -13.62 7.22 2.30
N GLU A 81 -12.54 6.93 3.05
CA GLU A 81 -11.70 7.93 3.70
C GLU A 81 -10.34 7.97 3.02
N TYR A 82 -10.02 9.10 2.42
CA TYR A 82 -8.73 9.36 1.77
C TYR A 82 -8.45 10.86 1.68
N GLY A 83 -7.20 11.20 1.52
CA GLY A 83 -6.79 12.59 1.36
C GLY A 83 -5.32 12.71 0.97
N GLN A 84 -4.93 13.91 0.59
CA GLN A 84 -3.53 14.28 0.38
C GLN A 84 -3.16 15.47 1.25
N ILE A 85 -1.91 15.47 1.70
CA ILE A 85 -1.32 16.61 2.40
C ILE A 85 0.04 16.92 1.78
N TYR A 86 0.43 18.17 1.83
CA TYR A 86 1.78 18.59 1.52
C TYR A 86 2.46 19.06 2.79
N SER A 87 3.45 18.32 3.23
CA SER A 87 4.22 18.61 4.44
C SER A 87 5.70 18.28 4.25
N ASN A 88 6.59 19.04 4.90
CA ASN A 88 8.04 18.79 4.84
C ASN A 88 8.59 18.63 3.41
N SER A 89 8.07 19.41 2.46
CA SER A 89 8.41 19.37 1.03
C SER A 89 8.06 18.05 0.35
N LYS A 90 7.15 17.26 0.91
CA LYS A 90 6.65 16.00 0.35
C LYS A 90 5.15 16.04 0.23
N LEU A 91 4.66 15.46 -0.87
CA LEU A 91 3.25 15.12 -1.03
C LEU A 91 3.03 13.74 -0.42
N GLU A 92 1.99 13.63 0.39
CA GLU A 92 1.60 12.38 1.04
C GLU A 92 0.14 12.07 0.70
N LEU A 93 -0.13 10.83 0.28
CA LEU A 93 -1.47 10.31 0.05
C LEU A 93 -1.79 9.30 1.14
N HIS A 94 -2.92 9.47 1.80
CA HIS A 94 -3.43 8.52 2.78
C HIS A 94 -4.84 8.04 2.41
N PHE A 95 -5.09 6.76 2.63
CA PHE A 95 -6.40 6.15 2.39
C PHE A 95 -6.53 4.84 3.19
N THR A 96 -7.77 4.42 3.44
CA THR A 96 -8.05 3.15 4.09
C THR A 96 -8.79 2.22 3.14
N VAL A 97 -8.21 1.06 2.85
CA VAL A 97 -8.82 0.00 2.04
C VAL A 97 -9.58 -0.95 2.94
N PRO A 98 -10.93 -0.95 2.92
CA PRO A 98 -11.72 -1.87 3.73
C PRO A 98 -11.67 -3.29 3.16
N LEU A 99 -11.60 -4.30 4.03
CA LEU A 99 -11.87 -5.67 3.62
C LEU A 99 -13.38 -5.84 3.38
N ALA A 100 -13.75 -6.56 2.32
CA ALA A 100 -15.17 -6.86 2.06
C ALA A 100 -15.82 -7.68 3.20
N THR A 101 -15.02 -8.44 3.93
CA THR A 101 -15.43 -9.18 5.12
C THR A 101 -14.34 -9.10 6.16
N PRO A 102 -14.63 -8.62 7.38
CA PRO A 102 -13.65 -8.60 8.47
C PRO A 102 -13.12 -10.00 8.81
N VAL A 103 -11.86 -10.07 9.22
CA VAL A 103 -11.12 -11.31 9.47
C VAL A 103 -10.71 -11.42 10.93
N ASN A 104 -11.04 -12.53 11.59
CA ASN A 104 -10.54 -12.82 12.91
C ASN A 104 -9.11 -13.41 12.85
N PRO A 105 -8.08 -12.68 13.30
CA PRO A 105 -6.69 -13.10 13.17
C PRO A 105 -6.31 -14.27 14.09
N ARG A 106 -7.19 -14.65 15.05
CA ARG A 106 -6.95 -15.81 15.91
C ARG A 106 -7.36 -17.13 15.28
N THR A 107 -8.23 -17.08 14.27
CA THR A 107 -8.76 -18.27 13.59
C THR A 107 -8.27 -18.41 12.17
N SER A 108 -7.70 -17.35 11.61
CA SER A 108 -7.25 -17.29 10.22
C SER A 108 -5.89 -16.61 10.15
N GLU A 109 -5.01 -17.14 9.33
CA GLU A 109 -3.79 -16.43 8.94
C GLU A 109 -4.16 -15.23 8.07
N PHE A 110 -3.66 -14.06 8.42
CA PHE A 110 -3.83 -12.85 7.62
C PHE A 110 -2.49 -12.27 7.22
N THR A 111 -2.35 -12.02 5.92
CA THR A 111 -1.17 -11.37 5.34
C THR A 111 -1.62 -10.36 4.28
N TYR A 112 -0.80 -9.37 4.02
CA TYR A 112 -0.98 -8.52 2.85
C TYR A 112 0.36 -8.07 2.28
N LYS A 113 0.33 -7.64 1.04
CA LYS A 113 1.45 -6.99 0.35
C LYS A 113 0.94 -5.72 -0.31
N ILE A 114 1.83 -4.74 -0.46
CA ILE A 114 1.56 -3.50 -1.19
C ILE A 114 2.61 -3.40 -2.28
N TYR A 115 2.19 -3.39 -3.55
CA TYR A 115 3.08 -3.35 -4.70
C TYR A 115 2.34 -3.02 -5.98
N ASP A 116 3.06 -2.45 -6.94
CA ASP A 116 2.59 -2.28 -8.30
C ASP A 116 2.85 -3.56 -9.11
N PRO A 117 1.80 -4.25 -9.59
CA PRO A 117 1.97 -5.47 -10.38
C PRO A 117 2.67 -5.22 -11.73
N GLU A 118 2.62 -3.99 -12.25
CA GLU A 118 3.24 -3.61 -13.53
C GLU A 118 4.68 -3.09 -13.39
N PHE A 119 5.21 -2.96 -12.17
CA PHE A 119 6.57 -2.47 -11.89
C PHE A 119 6.87 -1.02 -12.31
N PHE A 120 5.88 -0.17 -12.52
CA PHE A 120 6.10 1.23 -12.83
C PHE A 120 6.46 2.05 -11.59
N ILE A 121 5.95 1.65 -10.42
CA ILE A 121 6.11 2.36 -9.17
C ILE A 121 6.88 1.49 -8.17
N ALA A 122 8.03 1.98 -7.71
CA ALA A 122 8.74 1.37 -6.60
C ALA A 122 8.07 1.75 -5.27
N MET A 123 7.73 0.74 -4.47
CA MET A 123 7.05 0.90 -3.19
C MET A 123 7.88 0.25 -2.09
N ASP A 124 8.59 1.09 -1.32
CA ASP A 124 9.40 0.64 -0.20
C ASP A 124 8.81 1.09 1.12
N TYR A 125 8.81 0.22 2.11
CA TYR A 125 8.50 0.58 3.48
C TYR A 125 9.56 1.52 4.06
N VAL A 126 9.13 2.46 4.89
CA VAL A 126 10.04 3.21 5.75
C VAL A 126 10.78 2.26 6.69
N GLN A 127 11.99 2.64 7.13
CA GLN A 127 12.81 1.77 7.96
C GLN A 127 12.35 1.72 9.42
N GLU A 128 11.82 2.85 9.92
CA GLU A 128 11.31 2.98 11.28
C GLU A 128 9.79 2.88 11.28
N ASP A 129 9.24 2.01 12.12
CA ASP A 129 7.80 1.81 12.30
C ASP A 129 7.02 1.64 10.97
N PRO A 130 7.43 0.71 10.09
CA PRO A 130 6.83 0.54 8.76
C PRO A 130 5.36 0.13 8.80
N VAL A 131 4.94 -0.51 9.90
CA VAL A 131 3.56 -0.97 10.09
C VAL A 131 3.08 -0.65 11.49
N GLY A 132 1.82 -0.26 11.59
CA GLY A 132 1.16 0.06 12.85
C GLY A 132 -0.25 -0.52 12.94
N VAL A 133 -1.04 0.03 13.87
CA VAL A 133 -2.39 -0.43 14.17
C VAL A 133 -3.31 0.78 14.31
N VAL A 134 -4.48 0.69 13.70
CA VAL A 134 -5.63 1.56 13.97
C VAL A 134 -6.66 0.73 14.74
N GLY A 135 -7.17 1.26 15.86
CA GLY A 135 -8.00 0.52 16.80
C GLY A 135 -7.17 -0.27 17.84
N ASP A 136 -7.77 -1.29 18.42
CA ASP A 136 -7.14 -2.09 19.48
C ASP A 136 -6.57 -3.40 18.93
N LEU A 137 -5.24 -3.55 19.00
CA LEU A 137 -4.59 -4.81 18.68
C LEU A 137 -5.00 -5.88 19.70
N PRO A 138 -5.58 -7.00 19.28
CA PRO A 138 -6.00 -8.04 20.21
C PRO A 138 -4.82 -8.59 21.02
N GLN A 139 -5.02 -8.82 22.32
CA GLN A 139 -3.99 -9.31 23.23
C GLN A 139 -3.30 -10.58 22.68
N GLY A 140 -1.98 -10.62 22.70
CA GLY A 140 -1.19 -11.73 22.19
C GLY A 140 -1.02 -11.74 20.66
N CYS A 141 -1.51 -10.70 19.97
CA CYS A 141 -1.22 -10.49 18.57
C CYS A 141 -0.07 -9.49 18.38
N HIS A 142 0.63 -9.60 17.27
CA HIS A 142 1.66 -8.66 16.84
C HIS A 142 1.72 -8.60 15.30
N LEU A 143 2.32 -7.55 14.81
CA LEU A 143 2.55 -7.34 13.38
C LEU A 143 4.01 -7.64 13.05
N GLU A 144 4.26 -8.16 11.86
CA GLU A 144 5.61 -8.41 11.37
C GLU A 144 5.70 -8.14 9.88
N VAL A 145 6.67 -7.32 9.47
CA VAL A 145 7.06 -7.19 8.05
C VAL A 145 8.19 -8.17 7.80
N LYS A 146 7.96 -9.13 6.93
CA LYS A 146 8.99 -10.08 6.54
C LYS A 146 9.87 -9.50 5.42
N PRO A 147 11.17 -9.77 5.46
CA PRO A 147 12.02 -9.46 4.32
C PRO A 147 11.59 -10.30 3.10
N VAL A 148 11.86 -9.79 1.91
CA VAL A 148 11.77 -10.60 0.69
C VAL A 148 12.86 -11.66 0.76
N VAL A 149 12.46 -12.92 0.73
CA VAL A 149 13.43 -14.04 0.76
C VAL A 149 14.09 -14.13 -0.61
N SER A 150 15.40 -13.85 -0.65
CA SER A 150 16.19 -14.07 -1.87
C SER A 150 16.45 -15.56 -2.01
N ASP A 151 15.89 -16.14 -3.05
CA ASP A 151 16.18 -17.52 -3.47
C ASP A 151 16.65 -17.54 -4.93
N GLN A 152 17.03 -18.71 -5.41
CA GLN A 152 17.54 -18.86 -6.77
C GLN A 152 16.50 -18.42 -7.83
N GLN A 153 15.22 -18.61 -7.57
CA GLN A 153 14.14 -18.22 -8.49
C GLN A 153 14.04 -16.69 -8.55
N LEU A 154 14.07 -16.00 -7.40
CA LEU A 154 14.02 -14.55 -7.34
C LEU A 154 15.23 -13.92 -8.03
N ASP A 155 16.43 -14.47 -7.84
CA ASP A 155 17.64 -13.99 -8.49
C ASP A 155 17.61 -14.21 -10.02
N GLN A 156 17.10 -15.34 -10.48
CA GLN A 156 16.88 -15.60 -11.91
C GLN A 156 15.86 -14.62 -12.50
N THR A 157 14.77 -14.34 -11.77
CA THR A 157 13.76 -13.37 -12.19
C THR A 157 14.36 -11.96 -12.28
N ARG A 158 15.14 -11.52 -11.29
CA ARG A 158 15.86 -10.23 -11.34
C ARG A 158 16.78 -10.15 -12.56
N GLN A 159 17.55 -11.21 -12.82
CA GLN A 159 18.45 -11.26 -13.97
C GLN A 159 17.65 -11.19 -15.28
N MET A 160 16.55 -11.90 -15.40
CA MET A 160 15.67 -11.85 -16.56
C MET A 160 15.10 -10.45 -16.75
N LEU A 161 14.58 -9.82 -15.70
CA LEU A 161 14.01 -8.46 -15.74
C LEU A 161 15.07 -7.42 -16.14
N SER A 162 16.32 -7.55 -15.68
CA SER A 162 17.41 -6.63 -16.03
C SER A 162 17.74 -6.58 -17.52
N THR A 163 17.32 -7.60 -18.28
CA THR A 163 17.50 -7.67 -19.75
C THR A 163 16.31 -7.12 -20.54
N LYS A 164 15.23 -6.74 -19.86
CA LYS A 164 14.01 -6.22 -20.50
C LYS A 164 14.12 -4.73 -20.73
N GLY A 165 13.52 -4.26 -21.82
CA GLY A 165 13.39 -2.83 -22.11
C GLY A 165 12.24 -2.19 -21.31
N THR A 166 12.17 -0.87 -21.36
CA THR A 166 11.14 -0.07 -20.67
C THR A 166 9.71 -0.37 -21.13
N ASP A 167 9.54 -0.94 -22.32
CA ASP A 167 8.22 -1.28 -22.86
C ASP A 167 7.76 -2.71 -22.52
N TRP A 168 8.58 -3.44 -21.76
CA TRP A 168 8.22 -4.80 -21.37
C TRP A 168 7.14 -4.78 -20.27
N LYS A 169 6.10 -5.58 -20.47
CA LYS A 169 5.07 -5.81 -19.47
C LYS A 169 5.10 -7.26 -19.02
N PRO A 170 4.87 -7.54 -17.73
CA PRO A 170 4.72 -8.91 -17.25
C PRO A 170 3.52 -9.58 -17.91
N PRO A 171 3.55 -10.92 -18.09
CA PRO A 171 2.36 -11.67 -18.44
C PRO A 171 1.24 -11.47 -17.42
N GLU A 172 -0.01 -11.36 -17.88
CA GLU A 172 -1.18 -11.10 -17.02
C GLU A 172 -1.44 -12.17 -15.96
N ASP A 173 -0.93 -13.38 -16.18
CA ASP A 173 -1.09 -14.54 -15.29
C ASP A 173 0.08 -14.70 -14.29
N GLU A 174 1.11 -13.87 -14.34
CA GLU A 174 2.28 -13.94 -13.47
C GLU A 174 2.37 -12.72 -12.54
N ASP A 175 2.38 -12.98 -11.22
CA ASP A 175 2.50 -11.96 -10.17
C ASP A 175 3.98 -11.65 -9.86
N PHE A 176 4.67 -11.03 -10.82
CA PHE A 176 6.07 -10.64 -10.63
C PHE A 176 6.23 -9.60 -9.52
N GLY A 177 5.36 -8.58 -9.46
CA GLY A 177 5.40 -7.56 -8.43
C GLY A 177 5.35 -8.13 -7.04
N GLY A 178 4.46 -9.09 -6.83
CA GLY A 178 4.31 -9.78 -5.56
C GLY A 178 5.55 -10.56 -5.12
N MET A 179 6.42 -11.02 -6.03
CA MET A 179 7.66 -11.71 -5.66
C MET A 179 8.67 -10.80 -4.97
N PHE A 180 8.67 -9.51 -5.30
CA PHE A 180 9.59 -8.50 -4.76
C PHE A 180 9.01 -7.72 -3.58
N ALA A 181 7.72 -7.87 -3.31
CA ALA A 181 7.04 -7.16 -2.25
C ALA A 181 7.19 -7.85 -0.88
N GLN A 182 7.47 -7.05 0.14
CA GLN A 182 7.56 -7.51 1.53
C GLN A 182 6.14 -7.85 2.05
N PRO A 183 5.90 -9.08 2.54
CA PRO A 183 4.64 -9.38 3.17
C PRO A 183 4.58 -8.84 4.60
N THR A 184 3.44 -8.27 4.95
CA THR A 184 3.07 -7.95 6.34
C THR A 184 2.14 -9.03 6.85
N LEU A 185 2.41 -9.51 8.06
CA LEU A 185 1.67 -10.58 8.73
C LEU A 185 1.04 -10.06 10.02
N VAL A 186 -0.17 -10.53 10.30
CA VAL A 186 -0.78 -10.43 11.63
C VAL A 186 -0.70 -11.79 12.28
N MET A 187 0.05 -11.87 13.36
CA MET A 187 0.30 -13.12 14.09
C MET A 187 -0.29 -13.05 15.50
N CYS A 188 -1.08 -14.04 15.88
CA CYS A 188 -1.67 -14.14 17.20
C CYS A 188 -1.23 -15.44 17.89
N SER A 189 -0.89 -15.36 19.18
CA SER A 189 -0.70 -16.56 20.01
C SER A 189 -2.03 -17.32 20.14
N LYS A 190 -1.95 -18.63 20.04
CA LYS A 190 -3.10 -19.53 20.26
C LYS A 190 -3.50 -19.59 21.71
#